data_900c80249671a1c7c56b99a4454ecee7
#
_entry.id   900c80249671a1c7c56b99a4454ecee7
#
_cell.length_a   1.000
_cell.length_b   1.000
_cell.length_c   1.000
_cell.angle_alpha   90.00
_cell.angle_beta   90.00
_cell.angle_gamma   90.00
#
_symmetry.space_group_name_H-M   'P 1'
#
loop_
_entity.id
_entity.type
_entity.pdbx_description
1 polymer ?
#
loop_
_entity_poly.entity_id
_entity_poly.type
_entity_poly.pdbx_seq_one_letter_code
_entity_poly.pdbx_strand_id
1 'polypeptide(L)'
;MFYMFPRIVRPEVCDKIIKDCISNDLEKAEVYDGDTSSSRDDPDIRKTSIYWVPTKVSSKANDLAWYFLKQANKEQFHYDLEYFQAIQFAEYKNGGFYDWHQDASEPDAKNNQRKLSLSFILSDPDTFEGGELQFWNGNKPMLNHMSEEEREITKKDLQAQGSMIIFDSRDWHRVTPVTKGVRYSVVCWSVGTAFK
;
A
#
# COMPACT_ATOMS: atom_id res chain seq x y z
N MET A 1 -8.76 -0.66 11.06
CA MET A 1 -9.81 0.16 10.36
C MET A 1 -9.11 1.14 9.45
N PHE A 2 -9.54 1.30 8.19
CA PHE A 2 -8.88 2.20 7.23
C PHE A 2 -9.70 3.47 6.98
N TYR A 3 -9.03 4.51 6.50
CA TYR A 3 -9.59 5.74 5.95
C TYR A 3 -9.38 5.75 4.44
N MET A 4 -10.39 6.11 3.67
CA MET A 4 -10.32 6.03 2.22
C MET A 4 -10.73 7.34 1.55
N PHE A 5 -9.96 7.71 0.54
CA PHE A 5 -10.30 8.75 -0.44
C PHE A 5 -10.58 8.06 -1.79
N PRO A 6 -11.85 7.74 -2.10
CA PRO A 6 -12.16 7.01 -3.33
C PRO A 6 -12.00 7.91 -4.55
N ARG A 7 -11.29 7.43 -5.57
CA ARG A 7 -11.10 8.12 -6.89
C ARG A 7 -10.68 9.59 -6.77
N ILE A 8 -9.91 9.92 -5.74
CA ILE A 8 -9.51 11.30 -5.45
C ILE A 8 -8.48 11.86 -6.42
N VAL A 9 -7.74 10.98 -7.10
CA VAL A 9 -6.77 11.35 -8.13
C VAL A 9 -7.29 10.93 -9.50
N ARG A 10 -7.22 11.88 -10.45
CA ARG A 10 -7.71 11.63 -11.82
C ARG A 10 -6.88 10.56 -12.53
N PRO A 11 -7.51 9.74 -13.41
CA PRO A 11 -6.84 8.67 -14.15
C PRO A 11 -5.57 9.13 -14.87
N GLU A 12 -5.60 10.28 -15.54
CA GLU A 12 -4.45 10.78 -16.32
C GLU A 12 -3.21 11.04 -15.45
N VAL A 13 -3.42 11.37 -14.17
CA VAL A 13 -2.33 11.55 -13.19
C VAL A 13 -1.77 10.19 -12.78
N CYS A 14 -2.64 9.20 -12.56
CA CYS A 14 -2.23 7.83 -12.26
C CYS A 14 -1.41 7.24 -13.40
N ASP A 15 -1.89 7.36 -14.64
CA ASP A 15 -1.21 6.87 -15.84
C ASP A 15 0.15 7.53 -16.03
N LYS A 16 0.25 8.84 -15.75
CA LYS A 16 1.54 9.52 -15.78
C LYS A 16 2.51 8.98 -14.74
N ILE A 17 2.06 8.73 -13.50
CA ILE A 17 2.90 8.15 -12.44
C ILE A 17 3.39 6.75 -12.85
N ILE A 18 2.50 5.92 -13.40
CA ILE A 18 2.87 4.60 -13.93
C ILE A 18 3.98 4.76 -14.97
N LYS A 19 3.77 5.60 -15.99
CA LYS A 19 4.74 5.82 -17.07
C LYS A 19 6.09 6.31 -16.55
N ASP A 20 6.09 7.22 -15.58
CA ASP A 20 7.32 7.76 -15.00
C ASP A 20 8.08 6.69 -14.18
N CYS A 21 7.37 5.76 -13.55
CA CYS A 21 7.98 4.72 -12.71
C CYS A 21 8.43 3.48 -13.48
N ILE A 22 7.65 2.97 -14.45
CA ILE A 22 8.00 1.76 -15.21
C ILE A 22 9.20 1.95 -16.15
N SER A 23 9.59 3.19 -16.43
CA SER A 23 10.80 3.51 -17.20
C SER A 23 12.11 3.28 -16.42
N ASN A 24 12.01 2.96 -15.12
CA ASN A 24 13.14 2.69 -14.25
C ASN A 24 13.31 1.17 -14.02
N ASP A 25 14.47 0.77 -13.56
CA ASP A 25 14.75 -0.64 -13.27
C ASP A 25 13.93 -1.09 -12.05
N LEU A 26 12.99 -2.01 -12.30
CA LEU A 26 12.19 -2.64 -11.25
C LEU A 26 12.99 -3.80 -10.63
N GLU A 27 13.10 -3.80 -9.32
CA GLU A 27 13.74 -4.85 -8.55
C GLU A 27 12.70 -5.82 -7.98
N LYS A 28 13.11 -7.06 -7.69
CA LYS A 28 12.27 -7.95 -6.88
C LYS A 28 12.11 -7.38 -5.48
N ALA A 29 10.90 -7.44 -4.97
CA ALA A 29 10.65 -7.01 -3.60
C ALA A 29 11.10 -8.08 -2.61
N GLU A 30 11.83 -7.65 -1.60
CA GLU A 30 12.22 -8.48 -0.47
C GLU A 30 11.19 -8.41 0.66
N VAL A 31 11.17 -9.43 1.50
CA VAL A 31 10.41 -9.48 2.76
C VAL A 31 11.37 -9.19 3.90
N TYR A 32 11.00 -8.26 4.77
CA TYR A 32 11.76 -8.00 5.99
C TYR A 32 11.51 -9.12 7.00
N ASP A 33 12.59 -9.73 7.47
CA ASP A 33 12.58 -10.71 8.53
C ASP A 33 12.90 -10.01 9.87
N GLY A 34 11.87 -9.84 10.69
CA GLY A 34 11.99 -9.17 12.00
C GLY A 34 12.97 -9.86 12.95
N ASP A 35 13.09 -11.18 12.86
CA ASP A 35 13.95 -11.97 13.77
C ASP A 35 15.44 -11.82 13.45
N THR A 36 15.77 -11.67 12.17
CA THR A 36 17.19 -11.55 11.72
C THR A 36 17.60 -10.12 11.38
N SER A 37 16.69 -9.15 11.43
CA SER A 37 16.89 -7.76 11.00
C SER A 37 17.45 -7.65 9.57
N SER A 38 17.15 -8.64 8.72
CA SER A 38 17.57 -8.72 7.33
C SER A 38 16.36 -8.81 6.41
N SER A 39 16.53 -8.46 5.15
CA SER A 39 15.53 -8.73 4.12
C SER A 39 15.94 -9.93 3.28
N ARG A 40 14.94 -10.69 2.81
CA ARG A 40 15.15 -11.86 1.96
C ARG A 40 14.14 -11.93 0.83
N ASP A 41 14.53 -12.55 -0.27
CA ASP A 41 13.59 -12.96 -1.33
C ASP A 41 12.81 -14.19 -0.84
N ASP A 42 11.52 -14.02 -0.58
CA ASP A 42 10.62 -15.10 -0.16
C ASP A 42 9.40 -15.12 -1.09
N PRO A 43 9.47 -15.91 -2.19
CA PRO A 43 8.43 -15.96 -3.19
C PRO A 43 7.13 -16.64 -2.71
N ASP A 44 7.14 -17.30 -1.55
CA ASP A 44 5.95 -17.89 -0.93
C ASP A 44 5.16 -16.85 -0.13
N ILE A 45 5.81 -15.75 0.27
CA ILE A 45 5.20 -14.63 1.00
C ILE A 45 4.93 -13.45 0.06
N ARG A 46 5.86 -13.13 -0.86
CA ARG A 46 5.76 -11.97 -1.74
C ARG A 46 6.31 -12.25 -3.13
N LYS A 47 5.50 -11.96 -4.15
CA LYS A 47 5.90 -11.99 -5.55
C LYS A 47 5.53 -10.67 -6.21
N THR A 48 6.41 -9.70 -6.15
CA THR A 48 6.15 -8.32 -6.59
C THR A 48 7.45 -7.71 -7.11
N SER A 49 7.37 -6.92 -8.18
CA SER A 49 8.49 -6.07 -8.59
C SER A 49 8.27 -4.66 -8.04
N ILE A 50 9.32 -4.04 -7.55
CA ILE A 50 9.25 -2.72 -6.93
C ILE A 50 10.28 -1.75 -7.49
N TYR A 51 9.99 -0.47 -7.32
CA TYR A 51 10.93 0.62 -7.53
C TYR A 51 10.77 1.63 -6.37
N TRP A 52 11.85 1.86 -5.65
CA TRP A 52 11.89 2.92 -4.66
C TRP A 52 12.04 4.26 -5.35
N VAL A 53 10.99 5.06 -5.32
CA VAL A 53 10.93 6.34 -6.02
C VAL A 53 11.67 7.40 -5.20
N PRO A 54 12.86 7.86 -5.65
CA PRO A 54 13.57 8.93 -4.96
C PRO A 54 12.70 10.19 -4.86
N THR A 55 12.75 10.87 -3.73
CA THR A 55 11.98 12.11 -3.50
C THR A 55 12.27 13.19 -4.54
N LYS A 56 13.41 13.11 -5.23
CA LYS A 56 13.81 14.03 -6.30
C LYS A 56 13.22 13.71 -7.68
N VAL A 57 12.74 12.46 -7.89
CA VAL A 57 12.36 11.96 -9.24
C VAL A 57 10.87 12.06 -9.50
N SER A 58 10.03 11.88 -8.52
CA SER A 58 8.57 12.04 -8.68
C SER A 58 8.00 12.88 -7.54
N SER A 59 8.10 14.20 -7.69
CA SER A 59 7.43 15.10 -6.75
C SER A 59 5.93 14.79 -6.66
N LYS A 60 5.27 14.50 -7.79
CA LYS A 60 3.81 14.35 -7.84
C LYS A 60 3.28 13.19 -6.99
N ALA A 61 3.87 12.00 -7.10
CA ALA A 61 3.43 10.84 -6.35
C ALA A 61 3.74 11.01 -4.84
N ASN A 62 4.92 11.54 -4.51
CA ASN A 62 5.31 11.85 -3.14
C ASN A 62 4.39 12.91 -2.51
N ASP A 63 4.15 14.01 -3.21
CA ASP A 63 3.32 15.12 -2.71
C ASP A 63 1.88 14.65 -2.42
N LEU A 64 1.31 13.87 -3.34
CA LEU A 64 -0.03 13.30 -3.18
C LEU A 64 -0.08 12.33 -1.99
N ALA A 65 0.84 11.37 -1.92
CA ALA A 65 0.87 10.38 -0.84
C ALA A 65 1.01 11.05 0.52
N TRP A 66 1.94 11.99 0.68
CA TRP A 66 2.15 12.69 1.94
C TRP A 66 0.99 13.60 2.33
N TYR A 67 0.38 14.27 1.33
CA TYR A 67 -0.78 15.13 1.58
C TYR A 67 -1.96 14.31 2.15
N PHE A 68 -2.35 13.25 1.46
CA PHE A 68 -3.51 12.46 1.87
C PHE A 68 -3.25 11.65 3.14
N LEU A 69 -2.02 11.20 3.38
CA LEU A 69 -1.63 10.57 4.64
C LEU A 69 -1.81 11.53 5.83
N LYS A 70 -1.37 12.79 5.68
CA LYS A 70 -1.60 13.84 6.69
C LYS A 70 -3.07 14.14 6.89
N GLN A 71 -3.88 14.20 5.82
CA GLN A 71 -5.32 14.44 5.96
C GLN A 71 -6.00 13.30 6.72
N ALA A 72 -5.75 12.04 6.35
CA ALA A 72 -6.31 10.89 7.06
C ALA A 72 -5.88 10.86 8.53
N ASN A 73 -4.61 11.18 8.82
CA ASN A 73 -4.13 11.27 10.20
C ASN A 73 -4.87 12.34 11.01
N LYS A 74 -5.09 13.51 10.41
CA LYS A 74 -5.82 14.61 11.06
C LYS A 74 -7.28 14.24 11.35
N GLU A 75 -7.93 13.54 10.42
CA GLU A 75 -9.37 13.24 10.53
C GLU A 75 -9.65 12.00 11.41
N GLN A 76 -8.74 11.02 11.46
CA GLN A 76 -9.05 9.73 12.08
C GLN A 76 -8.00 9.21 13.06
N PHE A 77 -6.70 9.21 12.71
CA PHE A 77 -5.71 8.44 13.47
C PHE A 77 -5.05 9.22 14.59
N HIS A 78 -4.78 10.52 14.39
CA HIS A 78 -4.23 11.46 15.38
C HIS A 78 -2.87 11.04 15.95
N TYR A 79 -2.04 10.35 15.14
CA TYR A 79 -0.69 9.98 15.55
C TYR A 79 0.28 11.16 15.42
N ASP A 80 1.28 11.20 16.30
CA ASP A 80 2.45 12.04 16.13
C ASP A 80 3.32 11.46 15.03
N LEU A 81 3.36 12.15 13.88
CA LEU A 81 4.13 11.75 12.71
C LEU A 81 5.38 12.61 12.62
N GLU A 82 6.55 11.98 12.54
CA GLU A 82 7.84 12.67 12.45
C GLU A 82 8.29 12.85 11.01
N TYR A 83 8.24 11.77 10.21
CA TYR A 83 8.65 11.80 8.80
C TYR A 83 7.91 10.77 7.96
N PHE A 84 8.11 10.87 6.63
CA PHE A 84 7.59 9.94 5.64
C PHE A 84 8.76 9.23 4.98
N GLN A 85 8.64 7.91 4.83
CA GLN A 85 9.60 7.12 4.08
C GLN A 85 9.48 7.38 2.57
N ALA A 86 10.51 7.00 1.81
CA ALA A 86 10.44 6.98 0.36
C ALA A 86 9.25 6.12 -0.10
N ILE A 87 8.55 6.58 -1.13
CA ILE A 87 7.45 5.81 -1.70
C ILE A 87 7.98 4.62 -2.49
N GLN A 88 7.26 3.52 -2.44
CA GLN A 88 7.53 2.31 -3.20
C GLN A 88 6.48 2.16 -4.30
N PHE A 89 6.89 2.24 -5.56
CA PHE A 89 6.06 1.82 -6.69
C PHE A 89 6.11 0.30 -6.79
N ALA A 90 4.96 -0.35 -6.93
CA ALA A 90 4.84 -1.80 -6.95
C ALA A 90 4.09 -2.27 -8.20
N GLU A 91 4.64 -3.28 -8.87
CA GLU A 91 4.07 -3.99 -10.01
C GLU A 91 3.72 -5.41 -9.60
N TYR A 92 2.46 -5.80 -9.79
CA TYR A 92 1.95 -7.15 -9.59
C TYR A 92 1.45 -7.71 -10.92
N LYS A 93 2.01 -8.84 -11.37
CA LYS A 93 1.63 -9.56 -12.60
C LYS A 93 1.94 -11.05 -12.48
N ASN A 94 1.37 -11.87 -13.36
CA ASN A 94 1.71 -13.28 -13.47
C ASN A 94 1.60 -14.07 -12.14
N GLY A 95 0.49 -13.90 -11.43
CA GLY A 95 0.28 -14.47 -10.11
C GLY A 95 0.97 -13.68 -8.98
N GLY A 96 1.42 -12.45 -9.26
CA GLY A 96 2.05 -11.58 -8.25
C GLY A 96 1.11 -11.27 -7.09
N PHE A 97 1.61 -11.33 -5.87
CA PHE A 97 0.86 -11.16 -4.63
C PHE A 97 1.77 -10.67 -3.49
N TYR A 98 1.17 -10.30 -2.38
CA TYR A 98 1.82 -10.15 -1.09
C TYR A 98 0.88 -10.67 -0.01
N ASP A 99 1.27 -11.74 0.66
CA ASP A 99 0.41 -12.42 1.62
C ASP A 99 0.24 -11.62 2.92
N TRP A 100 -0.50 -12.16 3.86
CA TRP A 100 -0.83 -11.51 5.13
C TRP A 100 0.41 -11.04 5.88
N HIS A 101 0.47 -9.73 6.13
CA HIS A 101 1.56 -9.08 6.85
C HIS A 101 1.08 -7.81 7.56
N GLN A 102 1.93 -7.29 8.41
CA GLN A 102 1.85 -5.97 9.02
C GLN A 102 3.02 -5.13 8.50
N ASP A 103 2.82 -3.84 8.30
CA ASP A 103 3.89 -2.94 7.89
C ASP A 103 4.71 -2.41 9.06
N ALA A 104 4.13 -2.40 10.27
CA ALA A 104 4.83 -2.04 11.49
C ALA A 104 5.79 -3.17 11.88
N SER A 105 7.08 -2.85 11.94
CA SER A 105 8.14 -3.69 12.49
C SER A 105 8.43 -3.31 13.95
N GLU A 106 9.38 -3.99 14.58
CA GLU A 106 9.97 -3.54 15.84
C GLU A 106 10.51 -2.11 15.69
N PRO A 107 10.49 -1.30 16.78
CA PRO A 107 11.04 0.03 16.76
C PRO A 107 12.52 0.05 16.38
N ASP A 108 12.94 1.07 15.64
CA ASP A 108 14.34 1.28 15.31
C ASP A 108 15.16 1.74 16.55
N ALA A 109 16.49 1.88 16.38
CA ALA A 109 17.38 2.31 17.45
C ALA A 109 17.06 3.71 18.03
N LYS A 110 16.24 4.51 17.36
CA LYS A 110 15.74 5.80 17.83
C LYS A 110 14.35 5.71 18.43
N ASN A 111 13.83 4.50 18.63
CA ASN A 111 12.49 4.24 19.08
C ASN A 111 11.40 4.77 18.12
N ASN A 112 11.67 4.72 16.80
CA ASN A 112 10.71 5.07 15.76
C ASN A 112 10.10 3.81 15.15
N GLN A 113 8.83 3.93 14.76
CA GLN A 113 8.06 2.84 14.17
C GLN A 113 7.11 3.38 13.11
N ARG A 114 6.80 2.58 12.07
CA ARG A 114 5.75 2.92 11.10
C ARG A 114 4.42 3.07 11.81
N LYS A 115 3.74 4.18 11.56
CA LYS A 115 2.44 4.52 12.16
C LYS A 115 1.28 4.27 11.20
N LEU A 116 1.38 4.85 10.02
CA LEU A 116 0.36 4.71 8.99
C LEU A 116 0.98 4.23 7.70
N SER A 117 0.24 3.37 7.04
CA SER A 117 0.48 2.87 5.69
C SER A 117 -0.52 3.48 4.73
N LEU A 118 -0.08 3.78 3.53
CA LEU A 118 -0.91 4.25 2.42
C LEU A 118 -0.75 3.31 1.24
N SER A 119 -1.87 2.87 0.66
CA SER A 119 -1.92 2.21 -0.64
C SER A 119 -2.66 3.12 -1.63
N PHE A 120 -1.97 3.57 -2.67
CA PHE A 120 -2.53 4.39 -3.75
C PHE A 120 -2.67 3.54 -5.01
N ILE A 121 -3.89 3.32 -5.46
CA ILE A 121 -4.22 2.48 -6.60
C ILE A 121 -4.03 3.27 -7.88
N LEU A 122 -3.11 2.81 -8.73
CA LEU A 122 -2.78 3.49 -9.99
C LEU A 122 -3.44 2.86 -11.21
N SER A 123 -3.65 1.53 -11.22
CA SER A 123 -4.23 0.84 -12.37
C SER A 123 -5.74 1.04 -12.49
N ASP A 124 -6.21 1.11 -13.73
CA ASP A 124 -7.61 0.95 -14.05
C ASP A 124 -8.06 -0.48 -13.71
N PRO A 125 -9.10 -0.67 -12.87
CA PRO A 125 -9.56 -1.99 -12.43
C PRO A 125 -10.03 -2.89 -13.57
N ASP A 126 -10.41 -2.32 -14.72
CA ASP A 126 -10.85 -3.10 -15.88
C ASP A 126 -9.66 -3.72 -16.66
N THR A 127 -8.42 -3.39 -16.30
CA THR A 127 -7.20 -3.86 -16.97
C THR A 127 -6.54 -5.06 -16.30
N PHE A 128 -7.02 -5.50 -15.13
CA PHE A 128 -6.47 -6.64 -14.39
C PHE A 128 -7.55 -7.42 -13.64
N GLU A 129 -7.24 -8.66 -13.26
CA GLU A 129 -8.09 -9.52 -12.43
C GLU A 129 -7.32 -9.98 -11.19
N GLY A 130 -8.00 -10.08 -10.04
CA GLY A 130 -7.37 -10.34 -8.74
C GLY A 130 -6.75 -9.07 -8.15
N GLY A 131 -5.63 -9.22 -7.41
CA GLY A 131 -4.91 -8.08 -6.84
C GLY A 131 -5.69 -7.29 -5.79
N GLU A 132 -6.67 -7.91 -5.13
CA GLU A 132 -7.49 -7.25 -4.11
C GLU A 132 -6.66 -6.90 -2.89
N LEU A 133 -6.73 -5.65 -2.42
CA LEU A 133 -6.27 -5.26 -1.10
C LEU A 133 -7.30 -5.73 -0.07
N GLN A 134 -6.88 -6.62 0.83
CA GLN A 134 -7.73 -7.20 1.85
C GLN A 134 -7.17 -6.92 3.24
N PHE A 135 -8.07 -6.70 4.22
CA PHE A 135 -7.75 -6.48 5.62
C PHE A 135 -8.31 -7.62 6.48
N TRP A 136 -7.61 -7.95 7.57
CA TRP A 136 -8.06 -8.92 8.55
C TRP A 136 -8.82 -8.23 9.68
N ASN A 137 -9.93 -8.80 10.11
CA ASN A 137 -10.70 -8.30 11.25
C ASN A 137 -11.07 -9.44 12.17
N GLY A 138 -10.36 -9.55 13.27
CA GLY A 138 -10.59 -10.59 14.27
C GLY A 138 -10.24 -11.99 13.77
N ASN A 139 -11.22 -12.75 13.33
CA ASN A 139 -11.08 -14.17 12.97
C ASN A 139 -11.22 -14.46 11.46
N LYS A 140 -11.45 -13.44 10.62
CA LYS A 140 -11.61 -13.60 9.17
C LYS A 140 -11.34 -12.31 8.42
N PRO A 141 -11.12 -12.35 7.09
CA PRO A 141 -11.02 -11.15 6.27
C PRO A 141 -12.20 -10.19 6.50
N MET A 142 -11.92 -8.90 6.60
CA MET A 142 -12.89 -7.85 6.94
C MET A 142 -14.14 -7.90 6.04
N LEU A 143 -13.97 -8.09 4.74
CA LEU A 143 -15.09 -8.18 3.79
C LEU A 143 -16.06 -9.32 4.09
N ASN A 144 -15.63 -10.36 4.80
CA ASN A 144 -16.48 -11.47 5.18
C ASN A 144 -17.43 -11.17 6.36
N HIS A 145 -17.33 -9.97 6.95
CA HIS A 145 -18.23 -9.45 7.98
C HIS A 145 -19.34 -8.56 7.40
N MET A 146 -19.24 -8.22 6.11
CA MET A 146 -20.16 -7.34 5.41
C MET A 146 -21.27 -8.12 4.70
N SER A 147 -22.39 -7.48 4.44
CA SER A 147 -23.39 -7.97 3.49
C SER A 147 -22.77 -8.07 2.09
N GLU A 148 -23.44 -8.80 1.19
CA GLU A 148 -22.94 -8.95 -0.19
C GLU A 148 -22.86 -7.61 -0.90
N GLU A 149 -23.88 -6.76 -0.75
CA GLU A 149 -23.93 -5.42 -1.35
C GLU A 149 -22.82 -4.51 -0.82
N GLU A 150 -22.65 -4.41 0.50
CA GLU A 150 -21.55 -3.63 1.12
C GLU A 150 -20.18 -4.12 0.67
N ARG A 151 -20.01 -5.45 0.56
CA ARG A 151 -18.77 -6.06 0.11
C ARG A 151 -18.41 -5.66 -1.31
N GLU A 152 -19.35 -5.74 -2.23
CA GLU A 152 -19.11 -5.39 -3.65
C GLU A 152 -18.81 -3.89 -3.82
N ILE A 153 -19.52 -3.01 -3.10
CA ILE A 153 -19.22 -1.57 -3.09
C ILE A 153 -17.81 -1.32 -2.56
N THR A 154 -17.48 -1.92 -1.41
CA THR A 154 -16.18 -1.73 -0.78
C THR A 154 -15.03 -2.26 -1.67
N LYS A 155 -15.19 -3.44 -2.27
CA LYS A 155 -14.20 -3.98 -3.22
C LYS A 155 -13.98 -3.04 -4.40
N LYS A 156 -15.09 -2.57 -4.99
CA LYS A 156 -15.04 -1.66 -6.14
C LYS A 156 -14.29 -0.37 -5.81
N ASP A 157 -14.47 0.17 -4.61
CA ASP A 157 -13.81 1.39 -4.19
C ASP A 157 -12.34 1.16 -3.80
N LEU A 158 -12.02 0.05 -3.13
CA LEU A 158 -10.65 -0.33 -2.78
C LEU A 158 -9.76 -0.61 -4.01
N GLN A 159 -10.35 -0.99 -5.14
CA GLN A 159 -9.63 -1.26 -6.39
C GLN A 159 -9.71 -0.11 -7.41
N ALA A 160 -10.51 0.91 -7.15
CA ALA A 160 -10.72 1.99 -8.12
C ALA A 160 -9.45 2.80 -8.36
N GLN A 161 -9.14 3.06 -9.63
CA GLN A 161 -8.04 3.94 -10.03
C GLN A 161 -8.16 5.31 -9.35
N GLY A 162 -7.06 5.79 -8.81
CA GLY A 162 -7.01 7.07 -8.10
C GLY A 162 -7.47 7.02 -6.65
N SER A 163 -7.87 5.86 -6.12
CA SER A 163 -8.20 5.71 -4.71
C SER A 163 -6.95 5.64 -3.84
N MET A 164 -7.04 6.25 -2.66
CA MET A 164 -6.01 6.15 -1.62
C MET A 164 -6.61 5.55 -0.37
N ILE A 165 -5.99 4.51 0.13
CA ILE A 165 -6.40 3.77 1.33
C ILE A 165 -5.30 3.94 2.37
N ILE A 166 -5.65 4.51 3.51
CA ILE A 166 -4.75 4.76 4.63
C ILE A 166 -5.20 3.94 5.84
N PHE A 167 -4.26 3.25 6.48
CA PHE A 167 -4.55 2.35 7.58
C PHE A 167 -3.41 2.32 8.60
N ASP A 168 -3.69 1.84 9.80
CA ASP A 168 -2.68 1.62 10.84
C ASP A 168 -1.66 0.58 10.35
N SER A 169 -0.38 0.87 10.46
CA SER A 169 0.66 -0.04 9.98
C SER A 169 0.68 -1.40 10.71
N ARG A 170 -0.05 -1.53 11.84
CA ARG A 170 -0.26 -2.78 12.57
C ARG A 170 -1.45 -3.60 12.05
N ASP A 171 -2.27 -3.04 11.15
CA ASP A 171 -3.38 -3.79 10.58
C ASP A 171 -2.86 -4.89 9.64
N TRP A 172 -3.29 -6.13 9.89
CA TRP A 172 -3.02 -7.25 9.00
C TRP A 172 -3.71 -7.02 7.66
N HIS A 173 -2.92 -7.06 6.60
CA HIS A 173 -3.42 -6.87 5.24
C HIS A 173 -2.65 -7.70 4.23
N ARG A 174 -3.21 -7.85 3.04
CA ARG A 174 -2.58 -8.55 1.93
C ARG A 174 -3.03 -7.99 0.57
N VAL A 175 -2.28 -8.34 -0.48
CA VAL A 175 -2.70 -8.22 -1.88
C VAL A 175 -2.85 -9.62 -2.45
N THR A 176 -4.06 -9.99 -2.90
CA THR A 176 -4.32 -11.30 -3.51
C THR A 176 -3.59 -11.45 -4.84
N PRO A 177 -3.39 -12.69 -5.36
CA PRO A 177 -2.74 -12.88 -6.64
C PRO A 177 -3.44 -12.14 -7.79
N VAL A 178 -2.63 -11.44 -8.62
CA VAL A 178 -3.09 -10.89 -9.91
C VAL A 178 -3.09 -12.02 -10.93
N THR A 179 -4.28 -12.47 -11.32
CA THR A 179 -4.47 -13.62 -12.20
C THR A 179 -4.41 -13.26 -13.69
N LYS A 180 -4.68 -11.98 -14.03
CA LYS A 180 -4.62 -11.46 -15.38
C LYS A 180 -4.23 -9.98 -15.39
N GLY A 181 -3.54 -9.52 -16.42
CA GLY A 181 -3.11 -8.14 -16.55
C GLY A 181 -2.01 -7.74 -15.59
N VAL A 182 -1.93 -6.44 -15.30
CA VAL A 182 -0.91 -5.86 -14.42
C VAL A 182 -1.56 -4.84 -13.49
N ARG A 183 -1.31 -4.99 -12.18
CA ARG A 183 -1.73 -4.04 -11.16
C ARG A 183 -0.54 -3.20 -10.70
N TYR A 184 -0.69 -1.89 -10.79
CA TYR A 184 0.28 -0.92 -10.27
C TYR A 184 -0.29 -0.19 -9.05
N SER A 185 0.56 0.02 -8.05
CA SER A 185 0.24 0.85 -6.89
C SER A 185 1.48 1.57 -6.38
N VAL A 186 1.24 2.63 -5.62
CA VAL A 186 2.27 3.25 -4.77
C VAL A 186 1.93 2.95 -3.32
N VAL A 187 2.92 2.59 -2.53
CA VAL A 187 2.82 2.49 -1.08
C VAL A 187 3.75 3.49 -0.41
N CYS A 188 3.31 4.01 0.73
CA CYS A 188 4.06 4.99 1.52
C CYS A 188 3.80 4.74 2.99
N TRP A 189 4.80 5.04 3.82
CA TRP A 189 4.70 4.90 5.27
C TRP A 189 5.07 6.21 5.96
N SER A 190 4.28 6.57 6.96
CA SER A 190 4.68 7.58 7.94
C SER A 190 5.29 6.91 9.16
N VAL A 191 6.23 7.58 9.76
CA VAL A 191 6.98 7.12 10.93
C VAL A 191 6.82 8.13 12.06
N GLY A 192 6.80 7.64 13.29
CA GLY A 192 6.80 8.42 14.51
C GLY A 192 7.25 7.57 15.69
N THR A 193 7.26 8.14 16.89
CA THR A 193 7.64 7.42 18.10
C THR A 193 6.87 6.10 18.23
N ALA A 194 7.53 5.02 18.62
CA ALA A 194 6.95 3.68 18.75
C ALA A 194 5.62 3.68 19.55
N PHE A 195 4.78 2.72 19.25
CA PHE A 195 3.56 2.49 20.03
C PHE A 195 3.93 2.06 21.47
N LYS A 196 3.14 2.57 22.43
CA LYS A 196 3.29 2.19 23.85
C LYS A 196 2.43 0.99 24.18
#